data_4b17997b7e91602cf601360276d50d13
#
_entry.id   4b17997b7e91602cf601360276d50d13
#
_cell.length_a   1.000
_cell.length_b   1.000
_cell.length_c   1.000
_cell.angle_alpha   90.00
_cell.angle_beta   90.00
_cell.angle_gamma   90.00
#
_symmetry.space_group_name_H-M   'P 1'
#
loop_
_entity.id
_entity.type
_entity.pdbx_description
1 polymer ?
#
loop_
_entity_poly.entity_id
_entity_poly.type
_entity_poly.pdbx_seq_one_letter_code
_entity_poly.pdbx_strand_id
1 'polypeptide(L)'
;MDATLLVMLAVVIGIFALWQAAEIVCNRRWHKQKRGNFPFIYKGRVFWYSRSVFVSVFVFAKDGNGKWNVLATERYNGAQHEGVTWTVPCGYLDFDESGEQCSRRIAYEDASVKVPVKKLSLFSVETSPKNDKKQRVALRYCAVLDTKITGNKTNTDDGDPEEVIEALWIPIKNLDDYQWHSRHKSMINKAFEFLKQQK
;
A
#
# COMPACT_ATOMS: atom_id res chain seq x y z
N MET A 1 36.05 -25.28 34.56
CA MET A 1 35.12 -24.28 33.98
C MET A 1 34.86 -23.26 35.08
N ASP A 2 35.07 -21.99 34.80
CA ASP A 2 34.98 -20.92 35.78
C ASP A 2 33.51 -20.77 36.26
N ALA A 3 33.32 -20.67 37.59
CA ALA A 3 31.98 -20.50 38.17
C ALA A 3 31.21 -19.31 37.58
N THR A 4 31.92 -18.27 37.22
CA THR A 4 31.38 -17.08 36.55
C THR A 4 30.80 -17.41 35.19
N LEU A 5 31.47 -18.27 34.41
CA LEU A 5 31.02 -18.71 33.09
C LEU A 5 29.76 -19.57 33.19
N LEU A 6 29.67 -20.42 34.21
CA LEU A 6 28.47 -21.23 34.47
C LEU A 6 27.26 -20.38 34.82
N VAL A 7 27.44 -19.34 35.65
CA VAL A 7 26.39 -18.41 36.03
C VAL A 7 25.91 -17.62 34.79
N MET A 8 26.84 -17.10 33.96
CA MET A 8 26.47 -16.38 32.75
C MET A 8 25.69 -17.27 31.76
N LEU A 9 26.12 -18.53 31.60
CA LEU A 9 25.43 -19.49 30.73
C LEU A 9 24.01 -19.80 31.23
N ALA A 10 23.84 -19.97 32.56
CA ALA A 10 22.53 -20.21 33.15
C ALA A 10 21.58 -19.01 32.98
N VAL A 11 22.11 -17.77 33.13
CA VAL A 11 21.33 -16.55 32.88
C VAL A 11 20.88 -16.45 31.42
N VAL A 12 21.75 -16.70 30.44
CA VAL A 12 21.43 -16.68 29.02
C VAL A 12 20.36 -17.73 28.66
N ILE A 13 20.51 -18.96 29.20
CA ILE A 13 19.52 -20.03 29.01
C ILE A 13 18.17 -19.64 29.62
N GLY A 14 18.19 -19.03 30.83
CA GLY A 14 16.98 -18.56 31.50
C GLY A 14 16.25 -17.47 30.69
N ILE A 15 16.97 -16.49 30.17
CA ILE A 15 16.41 -15.44 29.30
C ILE A 15 15.81 -16.04 28.02
N PHE A 16 16.53 -16.97 27.38
CA PHE A 16 16.03 -17.63 26.17
C PHE A 16 14.78 -18.47 26.45
N ALA A 17 14.74 -19.21 27.57
CA ALA A 17 13.55 -19.98 27.96
C ALA A 17 12.34 -19.08 28.26
N LEU A 18 12.57 -17.93 28.93
CA LEU A 18 11.51 -16.94 29.17
C LEU A 18 11.01 -16.32 27.86
N TRP A 19 11.90 -16.03 26.92
CA TRP A 19 11.51 -15.53 25.60
C TRP A 19 10.68 -16.55 24.84
N GLN A 20 11.11 -17.83 24.78
CA GLN A 20 10.35 -18.92 24.15
C GLN A 20 8.98 -19.13 24.83
N ALA A 21 8.91 -19.07 26.17
CA ALA A 21 7.64 -19.18 26.88
C ALA A 21 6.71 -18.00 26.56
N ALA A 22 7.23 -16.78 26.47
CA ALA A 22 6.47 -15.59 26.08
C ALA A 22 5.94 -15.73 24.63
N GLU A 23 6.76 -16.24 23.72
CA GLU A 23 6.36 -16.47 22.32
C GLU A 23 5.26 -17.54 22.22
N ILE A 24 5.38 -18.64 22.97
CA ILE A 24 4.34 -19.70 23.04
C ILE A 24 3.04 -19.15 23.63
N VAL A 25 3.09 -18.34 24.67
CA VAL A 25 1.90 -17.71 25.29
C VAL A 25 1.27 -16.70 24.33
N CYS A 26 2.08 -15.88 23.66
CA CYS A 26 1.59 -14.97 22.63
C CYS A 26 0.96 -15.72 21.46
N ASN A 27 1.60 -16.76 20.93
CA ASN A 27 1.07 -17.58 19.86
C ASN A 27 -0.23 -18.32 20.26
N ARG A 28 -0.30 -18.88 21.48
CA ARG A 28 -1.52 -19.54 21.97
C ARG A 28 -2.67 -18.55 22.19
N ARG A 29 -2.39 -17.35 22.66
CA ARG A 29 -3.38 -16.27 22.74
C ARG A 29 -3.80 -15.79 21.36
N TRP A 30 -2.86 -15.68 20.42
CA TRP A 30 -3.12 -15.33 19.04
C TRP A 30 -4.08 -16.30 18.35
N HIS A 31 -3.85 -17.59 18.48
CA HIS A 31 -4.72 -18.62 17.89
C HIS A 31 -6.09 -18.73 18.58
N LYS A 32 -6.19 -18.42 19.86
CA LYS A 32 -7.48 -18.39 20.58
C LYS A 32 -8.29 -17.12 20.33
N GLN A 33 -7.65 -15.99 20.13
CA GLN A 33 -8.32 -14.74 19.75
C GLN A 33 -8.34 -14.64 18.23
N LYS A 34 -9.46 -15.02 17.62
CA LYS A 34 -9.76 -14.68 16.20
C LYS A 34 -9.79 -13.16 15.94
N ARG A 35 -9.45 -12.35 16.92
CA ARG A 35 -9.37 -10.89 16.87
C ARG A 35 -7.89 -10.51 16.91
N GLY A 36 -7.29 -10.31 15.73
CA GLY A 36 -5.89 -9.90 15.59
C GLY A 36 -5.57 -8.47 16.05
N ASN A 37 -6.40 -7.90 16.93
CA ASN A 37 -6.21 -6.56 17.44
C ASN A 37 -5.89 -6.64 18.94
N PHE A 38 -4.71 -6.20 19.33
CA PHE A 38 -4.33 -6.09 20.75
C PHE A 38 -3.51 -4.83 21.00
N PRO A 39 -3.70 -4.19 22.16
CA PRO A 39 -2.88 -3.05 22.57
C PRO A 39 -1.53 -3.51 23.13
N PHE A 40 -0.50 -2.72 22.87
CA PHE A 40 0.78 -2.81 23.58
C PHE A 40 1.27 -1.41 23.94
N ILE A 41 2.10 -1.32 24.98
CA ILE A 41 2.65 -0.05 25.47
C ILE A 41 4.10 0.06 25.01
N TYR A 42 4.41 1.15 24.33
CA TYR A 42 5.79 1.49 23.95
C TYR A 42 6.06 2.96 24.26
N LYS A 43 7.14 3.25 24.99
CA LYS A 43 7.51 4.61 25.44
C LYS A 43 6.34 5.38 26.08
N GLY A 44 5.55 4.71 26.94
CA GLY A 44 4.41 5.31 27.64
C GLY A 44 3.16 5.59 26.78
N ARG A 45 3.15 5.19 25.53
CA ARG A 45 2.00 5.32 24.61
C ARG A 45 1.39 3.96 24.33
N VAL A 46 0.07 3.94 24.16
CA VAL A 46 -0.67 2.73 23.77
C VAL A 46 -0.70 2.65 22.25
N PHE A 47 -0.21 1.54 21.71
CA PHE A 47 -0.31 1.19 20.30
C PHE A 47 -1.21 -0.04 20.16
N TRP A 48 -1.86 -0.13 19.01
CA TRP A 48 -2.68 -1.27 18.66
C TRP A 48 -2.03 -2.08 17.56
N TYR A 49 -1.79 -3.36 17.81
CA TYR A 49 -1.48 -4.27 16.73
C TYR A 49 -2.78 -4.61 16.01
N SER A 50 -2.85 -4.33 14.72
CA SER A 50 -4.03 -4.61 13.91
C SER A 50 -3.63 -4.89 12.46
N ARG A 51 -4.63 -5.13 11.61
CA ARG A 51 -4.41 -5.25 10.17
C ARG A 51 -3.90 -3.91 9.64
N SER A 52 -2.86 -3.96 8.79
CA SER A 52 -2.36 -2.74 8.14
C SER A 52 -3.40 -2.18 7.17
N VAL A 53 -3.44 -0.86 7.05
CA VAL A 53 -4.25 -0.16 6.08
C VAL A 53 -3.40 0.15 4.85
N PHE A 54 -3.86 -0.27 3.68
CA PHE A 54 -3.22 -0.06 2.41
C PHE A 54 -4.09 0.84 1.54
N VAL A 55 -3.51 1.88 0.97
CA VAL A 55 -4.20 2.86 0.15
C VAL A 55 -3.73 2.73 -1.29
N SER A 56 -4.66 2.79 -2.24
CA SER A 56 -4.35 2.91 -3.67
C SER A 56 -5.18 4.02 -4.29
N VAL A 57 -4.57 4.82 -5.15
CA VAL A 57 -5.21 5.96 -5.78
C VAL A 57 -5.23 5.82 -7.30
N PHE A 58 -6.43 5.91 -7.87
CA PHE A 58 -6.74 5.80 -9.28
C PHE A 58 -6.98 7.20 -9.85
N VAL A 59 -5.92 7.79 -10.40
CA VAL A 59 -5.98 9.15 -10.93
C VAL A 59 -6.22 9.11 -12.43
N PHE A 60 -7.26 9.82 -12.87
CA PHE A 60 -7.63 9.90 -14.28
C PHE A 60 -7.46 11.33 -14.81
N ALA A 61 -7.02 11.43 -16.05
CA ALA A 61 -6.95 12.70 -16.77
C ALA A 61 -7.21 12.49 -18.27
N LYS A 62 -7.56 13.57 -18.98
CA LYS A 62 -7.70 13.54 -20.44
C LYS A 62 -6.43 14.05 -21.10
N ASP A 63 -6.05 13.43 -22.22
CA ASP A 63 -5.02 13.96 -23.09
C ASP A 63 -5.52 15.15 -23.94
N GLY A 64 -4.64 15.72 -24.75
CA GLY A 64 -4.97 16.82 -25.65
C GLY A 64 -6.11 16.52 -26.64
N ASN A 65 -6.34 15.23 -26.93
CA ASN A 65 -7.40 14.74 -27.82
C ASN A 65 -8.69 14.36 -27.07
N GLY A 66 -8.75 14.61 -25.76
CA GLY A 66 -9.89 14.28 -24.92
C GLY A 66 -10.01 12.80 -24.54
N LYS A 67 -9.01 11.97 -24.82
CA LYS A 67 -9.00 10.54 -24.46
C LYS A 67 -8.61 10.36 -23.00
N TRP A 68 -9.28 9.45 -22.32
CA TRP A 68 -9.03 9.13 -20.92
C TRP A 68 -7.76 8.30 -20.73
N ASN A 69 -6.98 8.70 -19.76
CA ASN A 69 -5.78 8.01 -19.29
C ASN A 69 -5.85 7.80 -17.77
N VAL A 70 -5.15 6.80 -17.28
CA VAL A 70 -4.94 6.53 -15.87
C VAL A 70 -3.46 6.65 -15.54
N LEU A 71 -3.16 7.23 -14.38
CA LEU A 71 -1.80 7.27 -13.84
C LEU A 71 -1.41 5.87 -13.36
N ALA A 72 -0.27 5.39 -13.83
CA ALA A 72 0.28 4.10 -13.46
C ALA A 72 1.78 4.20 -13.20
N THR A 73 2.30 3.32 -12.37
CA THR A 73 3.70 3.22 -11.99
C THR A 73 4.22 1.82 -12.30
N GLU A 74 5.39 1.75 -12.86
CA GLU A 74 6.12 0.51 -13.07
C GLU A 74 6.98 0.22 -11.85
N ARG A 75 6.87 -0.98 -11.28
CA ARG A 75 7.56 -1.36 -10.05
C ARG A 75 8.21 -2.73 -10.15
N TYR A 76 9.30 -2.91 -9.40
CA TYR A 76 9.88 -4.24 -9.18
C TYR A 76 8.93 -5.12 -8.36
N ASN A 77 8.82 -6.38 -8.73
CA ASN A 77 7.96 -7.37 -8.06
C ASN A 77 8.70 -7.99 -6.86
N GLY A 78 8.74 -7.27 -5.73
CA GLY A 78 9.29 -7.76 -4.47
C GLY A 78 10.78 -8.11 -4.50
N ALA A 79 11.29 -8.64 -3.39
CA ALA A 79 12.71 -8.94 -3.16
C ALA A 79 13.32 -10.04 -4.08
N GLN A 80 12.52 -10.73 -4.88
CA GLN A 80 13.01 -11.78 -5.79
C GLN A 80 13.05 -11.34 -7.26
N HIS A 81 12.74 -10.08 -7.56
CA HIS A 81 12.83 -9.46 -8.90
C HIS A 81 12.29 -10.33 -10.07
N GLU A 82 11.29 -11.16 -9.82
CA GLU A 82 10.65 -11.95 -10.86
C GLU A 82 9.72 -11.09 -11.71
N GLY A 83 10.33 -10.17 -12.46
CA GLY A 83 9.65 -9.33 -13.43
C GLY A 83 9.22 -7.98 -12.90
N VAL A 84 8.89 -7.12 -13.83
CA VAL A 84 8.40 -5.76 -13.64
C VAL A 84 6.91 -5.76 -13.90
N THR A 85 6.13 -5.10 -13.05
CA THR A 85 4.68 -5.00 -13.22
C THR A 85 4.17 -3.58 -13.02
N TRP A 86 3.07 -3.28 -13.72
CA TRP A 86 2.37 -2.00 -13.59
C TRP A 86 1.36 -2.01 -12.45
N THR A 87 1.34 -0.95 -11.69
CA THR A 87 0.38 -0.69 -10.61
C THR A 87 -0.19 0.72 -10.77
N VAL A 88 -1.26 1.04 -10.05
CA VAL A 88 -1.55 2.45 -9.74
C VAL A 88 -0.73 2.87 -8.52
N PRO A 89 -0.48 4.17 -8.28
CA PRO A 89 0.20 4.61 -7.07
C PRO A 89 -0.46 4.04 -5.81
N CYS A 90 0.35 3.45 -4.93
CA CYS A 90 -0.16 2.74 -3.77
C CYS A 90 0.87 2.57 -2.66
N GLY A 91 0.42 2.64 -1.40
CA GLY A 91 1.28 2.53 -0.22
C GLY A 91 0.49 2.30 1.06
N TYR A 92 1.17 2.31 2.19
CA TYR A 92 0.54 2.19 3.49
C TYR A 92 0.11 3.55 4.03
N LEU A 93 -0.98 3.53 4.80
CA LEU A 93 -1.44 4.68 5.55
C LEU A 93 -0.48 4.92 6.73
N ASP A 94 0.05 6.13 6.83
CA ASP A 94 0.90 6.54 7.93
C ASP A 94 0.09 7.06 9.12
N PHE A 95 0.77 7.25 10.26
CA PHE A 95 0.18 7.92 11.40
C PHE A 95 -0.07 9.38 11.07
N ASP A 96 -1.12 9.95 11.67
CA ASP A 96 -1.49 11.36 11.55
C ASP A 96 -1.89 11.83 10.14
N GLU A 97 -2.21 10.90 9.21
CA GLU A 97 -2.80 11.24 7.91
C GLU A 97 -4.16 10.56 7.67
N SER A 98 -5.03 11.21 6.91
CA SER A 98 -6.25 10.59 6.39
C SER A 98 -5.98 9.76 5.12
N GLY A 99 -6.92 8.90 4.71
CA GLY A 99 -6.79 8.15 3.45
C GLY A 99 -6.67 9.05 2.21
N GLU A 100 -7.30 10.23 2.23
CA GLU A 100 -7.17 11.24 1.17
C GLU A 100 -5.79 11.89 1.18
N GLN A 101 -5.25 12.20 2.36
CA GLN A 101 -3.89 12.74 2.50
C GLN A 101 -2.85 11.71 2.05
N CYS A 102 -3.00 10.45 2.46
CA CYS A 102 -2.19 9.34 1.99
C CYS A 102 -2.25 9.19 0.47
N SER A 103 -3.45 9.20 -0.12
CA SER A 103 -3.64 9.13 -1.58
C SER A 103 -2.92 10.25 -2.32
N ARG A 104 -2.96 11.47 -1.78
CA ARG A 104 -2.25 12.62 -2.33
C ARG A 104 -0.73 12.46 -2.21
N ARG A 105 -0.24 12.02 -1.06
CA ARG A 105 1.19 11.77 -0.81
C ARG A 105 1.73 10.73 -1.78
N ILE A 106 1.10 9.57 -1.86
CA ILE A 106 1.53 8.46 -2.72
C ILE A 106 1.53 8.87 -4.21
N ALA A 107 0.49 9.59 -4.68
CA ALA A 107 0.46 10.06 -6.06
C ALA A 107 1.62 11.02 -6.37
N TYR A 108 2.04 11.80 -5.38
CA TYR A 108 3.17 12.69 -5.52
C TYR A 108 4.51 11.95 -5.44
N GLU A 109 4.71 11.10 -4.44
CA GLU A 109 5.92 10.31 -4.24
C GLU A 109 6.19 9.36 -5.42
N ASP A 110 5.17 8.61 -5.86
CA ASP A 110 5.33 7.61 -6.92
C ASP A 110 5.42 8.22 -8.33
N ALA A 111 4.85 9.42 -8.55
CA ALA A 111 4.68 9.95 -9.92
C ALA A 111 4.74 11.48 -10.03
N SER A 112 5.11 12.21 -8.99
CA SER A 112 5.15 13.68 -8.92
C SER A 112 3.82 14.36 -9.33
N VAL A 113 2.69 13.65 -9.16
CA VAL A 113 1.36 14.14 -9.54
C VAL A 113 0.64 14.70 -8.34
N LYS A 114 0.32 16.01 -8.38
CA LYS A 114 -0.41 16.70 -7.32
C LYS A 114 -1.92 16.49 -7.49
N VAL A 115 -2.52 15.70 -6.61
CA VAL A 115 -3.98 15.45 -6.57
C VAL A 115 -4.60 16.30 -5.48
N PRO A 116 -5.55 17.22 -5.80
CA PRO A 116 -6.28 17.97 -4.77
C PRO A 116 -7.14 17.03 -3.92
N VAL A 117 -7.04 17.13 -2.59
CA VAL A 117 -7.80 16.28 -1.65
C VAL A 117 -9.31 16.32 -1.92
N LYS A 118 -9.85 17.49 -2.23
CA LYS A 118 -11.28 17.69 -2.56
C LYS A 118 -11.79 16.93 -3.79
N LYS A 119 -10.88 16.42 -4.64
CA LYS A 119 -11.21 15.62 -5.84
C LYS A 119 -11.16 14.13 -5.59
N LEU A 120 -10.65 13.71 -4.44
CA LEU A 120 -10.57 12.30 -4.09
C LEU A 120 -11.92 11.78 -3.61
N SER A 121 -12.34 10.66 -4.15
CA SER A 121 -13.54 9.93 -3.73
C SER A 121 -13.17 8.49 -3.38
N LEU A 122 -13.56 8.04 -2.20
CA LEU A 122 -13.43 6.63 -1.80
C LEU A 122 -14.48 5.81 -2.56
N PHE A 123 -14.05 4.93 -3.47
CA PHE A 123 -14.97 4.13 -4.27
C PHE A 123 -15.02 2.65 -3.85
N SER A 124 -14.07 2.19 -3.06
CA SER A 124 -14.03 0.79 -2.65
C SER A 124 -13.24 0.61 -1.36
N VAL A 125 -13.78 -0.21 -0.47
CA VAL A 125 -13.09 -0.74 0.72
C VAL A 125 -13.06 -2.26 0.62
N GLU A 126 -11.88 -2.86 0.71
CA GLU A 126 -11.71 -4.31 0.70
C GLU A 126 -11.17 -4.79 2.05
N THR A 127 -11.92 -5.65 2.70
CA THR A 127 -11.56 -6.21 4.02
C THR A 127 -11.50 -7.73 4.03
N SER A 128 -11.86 -8.38 2.91
CA SER A 128 -11.92 -9.84 2.85
C SER A 128 -10.52 -10.47 2.92
N PRO A 129 -10.25 -11.33 3.91
CA PRO A 129 -8.97 -12.03 4.02
C PRO A 129 -8.70 -12.99 2.85
N LYS A 130 -9.73 -13.39 2.11
CA LYS A 130 -9.60 -14.26 0.92
C LYS A 130 -8.99 -13.52 -0.27
N ASN A 131 -9.11 -12.20 -0.29
CA ASN A 131 -8.70 -11.37 -1.41
C ASN A 131 -7.30 -10.78 -1.27
N ASP A 132 -6.70 -10.86 -0.09
CA ASP A 132 -5.34 -10.41 0.18
C ASP A 132 -4.65 -11.37 1.15
N LYS A 133 -3.59 -12.04 0.69
CA LYS A 133 -2.80 -12.96 1.52
C LYS A 133 -2.20 -12.28 2.76
N LYS A 134 -1.88 -10.98 2.68
CA LYS A 134 -1.41 -10.18 3.81
C LYS A 134 -2.55 -9.69 4.72
N GLN A 135 -3.80 -9.95 4.34
CA GLN A 135 -5.02 -9.57 5.07
C GLN A 135 -5.11 -8.07 5.41
N ARG A 136 -4.61 -7.21 4.54
CA ARG A 136 -4.69 -5.76 4.71
C ARG A 136 -6.14 -5.27 4.58
N VAL A 137 -6.42 -4.10 5.15
CA VAL A 137 -7.59 -3.31 4.81
C VAL A 137 -7.19 -2.41 3.64
N ALA A 138 -7.80 -2.59 2.48
CA ALA A 138 -7.46 -1.77 1.31
C ALA A 138 -8.53 -0.68 1.10
N LEU A 139 -8.09 0.57 1.16
CA LEU A 139 -8.87 1.76 0.79
C LEU A 139 -8.52 2.15 -0.64
N ARG A 140 -9.54 2.33 -1.49
CA ARG A 140 -9.32 2.67 -2.90
C ARG A 140 -9.99 3.99 -3.23
N TYR A 141 -9.16 4.98 -3.51
CA TYR A 141 -9.59 6.32 -3.89
C TYR A 141 -9.47 6.53 -5.39
N CYS A 142 -10.33 7.34 -5.96
CA CYS A 142 -10.20 7.79 -7.34
C CYS A 142 -10.35 9.31 -7.45
N ALA A 143 -9.75 9.88 -8.47
CA ALA A 143 -9.82 11.32 -8.77
C ALA A 143 -9.76 11.57 -10.27
N VAL A 144 -10.36 12.68 -10.71
CA VAL A 144 -10.20 13.23 -12.04
C VAL A 144 -9.46 14.55 -11.96
N LEU A 145 -8.38 14.68 -12.73
CA LEU A 145 -7.68 15.94 -12.89
C LEU A 145 -8.27 16.70 -14.09
N ASP A 146 -8.47 18.01 -13.90
CA ASP A 146 -8.94 18.90 -14.98
C ASP A 146 -7.81 19.28 -15.94
N THR A 147 -6.56 19.11 -15.52
CA THR A 147 -5.39 19.42 -16.31
C THR A 147 -5.27 18.40 -17.45
N LYS A 148 -5.16 18.89 -18.67
CA LYS A 148 -4.82 18.05 -19.82
C LYS A 148 -3.38 17.59 -19.70
N ILE A 149 -3.17 16.29 -19.84
CA ILE A 149 -1.81 15.72 -19.85
C ILE A 149 -1.15 16.00 -21.21
N THR A 150 0.10 16.43 -21.15
CA THR A 150 0.97 16.63 -22.32
C THR A 150 2.08 15.59 -22.28
N GLY A 151 2.02 14.58 -23.10
CA GLY A 151 2.94 13.45 -23.08
C GLY A 151 2.49 12.31 -22.18
N ASN A 152 3.21 11.19 -22.20
CA ASN A 152 2.84 9.99 -21.47
C ASN A 152 3.63 9.82 -20.18
N LYS A 153 4.84 10.36 -20.08
CA LYS A 153 5.69 10.25 -18.88
C LYS A 153 5.36 11.31 -17.84
N THR A 154 5.42 10.93 -16.59
CA THR A 154 5.46 11.84 -15.47
C THR A 154 6.86 11.85 -14.87
N ASN A 155 7.16 12.86 -14.05
CA ASN A 155 8.41 12.90 -13.32
C ASN A 155 8.34 11.95 -12.11
N THR A 156 9.42 11.21 -11.85
CA THR A 156 9.58 10.33 -10.69
C THR A 156 10.72 10.77 -9.78
N ASP A 157 11.27 11.98 -9.99
CA ASP A 157 12.46 12.47 -9.28
C ASP A 157 12.26 12.61 -7.77
N ASP A 158 10.99 12.75 -7.31
CA ASP A 158 10.64 12.83 -5.90
C ASP A 158 10.28 11.46 -5.28
N GLY A 159 10.29 10.39 -6.09
CA GLY A 159 9.96 9.03 -5.66
C GLY A 159 11.15 8.26 -5.10
N ASP A 160 10.88 7.10 -4.50
CA ASP A 160 11.92 6.15 -4.13
C ASP A 160 12.38 5.39 -5.41
N PRO A 161 13.60 5.67 -5.93
CA PRO A 161 14.09 5.07 -7.17
C PRO A 161 14.32 3.56 -7.06
N GLU A 162 14.37 3.00 -5.84
CA GLU A 162 14.45 1.56 -5.62
C GLU A 162 13.09 0.88 -5.79
N GLU A 163 12.00 1.63 -5.69
CA GLU A 163 10.63 1.09 -5.71
C GLU A 163 9.91 1.36 -7.03
N VAL A 164 10.04 2.56 -7.60
CA VAL A 164 9.36 3.00 -8.83
C VAL A 164 10.37 3.22 -9.97
N ILE A 165 10.23 2.46 -11.04
CA ILE A 165 11.08 2.54 -12.22
C ILE A 165 10.63 3.66 -13.16
N GLU A 166 9.33 3.72 -13.40
CA GLU A 166 8.72 4.67 -14.33
C GLU A 166 7.28 4.97 -13.93
N ALA A 167 6.81 6.18 -14.24
CA ALA A 167 5.40 6.53 -14.10
C ALA A 167 4.85 7.09 -15.41
N LEU A 168 3.69 6.57 -15.83
CA LEU A 168 3.06 6.89 -17.12
C LEU A 168 1.57 7.21 -16.97
N TRP A 169 1.09 8.02 -17.90
CA TRP A 169 -0.33 8.13 -18.22
C TRP A 169 -0.70 7.09 -19.28
N ILE A 170 -1.35 6.01 -18.88
CA ILE A 170 -1.73 4.91 -19.77
C ILE A 170 -3.15 5.14 -20.28
N PRO A 171 -3.37 5.18 -21.61
CA PRO A 171 -4.72 5.26 -22.17
C PRO A 171 -5.60 4.10 -21.70
N ILE A 172 -6.83 4.38 -21.27
CA ILE A 172 -7.76 3.35 -20.78
C ILE A 172 -7.99 2.24 -21.81
N LYS A 173 -7.96 2.57 -23.09
CA LYS A 173 -8.13 1.59 -24.19
C LYS A 173 -6.93 0.65 -24.35
N ASN A 174 -5.79 1.00 -23.78
CA ASN A 174 -4.52 0.28 -23.92
C ASN A 174 -4.13 -0.50 -22.65
N LEU A 175 -5.01 -0.67 -21.70
CA LEU A 175 -4.70 -1.39 -20.46
C LEU A 175 -4.28 -2.84 -20.70
N ASP A 176 -4.68 -3.44 -21.82
CA ASP A 176 -4.34 -4.81 -22.19
C ASP A 176 -2.89 -4.96 -22.67
N ASP A 177 -2.24 -3.87 -23.05
CA ASP A 177 -0.86 -3.85 -23.56
C ASP A 177 0.17 -3.92 -22.40
N TYR A 178 -0.28 -3.85 -21.14
CA TYR A 178 0.56 -3.76 -19.96
C TYR A 178 0.35 -4.95 -19.02
N GLN A 179 1.44 -5.43 -18.41
CA GLN A 179 1.39 -6.47 -17.40
C GLN A 179 1.08 -5.86 -16.01
N TRP A 180 -0.16 -5.97 -15.59
CA TRP A 180 -0.63 -5.41 -14.33
C TRP A 180 -0.40 -6.35 -13.15
N HIS A 181 0.09 -5.79 -12.04
CA HIS A 181 0.16 -6.51 -10.78
C HIS A 181 -1.25 -6.83 -10.24
N SER A 182 -1.48 -8.10 -9.87
CA SER A 182 -2.71 -8.53 -9.18
C SER A 182 -4.00 -8.03 -9.87
N ARG A 183 -4.84 -7.29 -9.13
CA ARG A 183 -6.16 -6.82 -9.56
C ARG A 183 -6.18 -5.38 -10.07
N HIS A 184 -5.03 -4.73 -10.23
CA HIS A 184 -5.01 -3.29 -10.56
C HIS A 184 -5.80 -2.97 -11.81
N LYS A 185 -5.65 -3.73 -12.90
CA LYS A 185 -6.43 -3.53 -14.13
C LYS A 185 -7.94 -3.60 -13.90
N SER A 186 -8.42 -4.62 -13.18
CA SER A 186 -9.86 -4.74 -12.89
C SER A 186 -10.38 -3.62 -12.00
N MET A 187 -9.54 -3.11 -11.09
CA MET A 187 -9.89 -1.98 -10.23
C MET A 187 -9.87 -0.65 -10.98
N ILE A 188 -8.98 -0.45 -11.97
CA ILE A 188 -9.00 0.71 -12.86
C ILE A 188 -10.38 0.80 -13.56
N ASN A 189 -10.84 -0.30 -14.14
CA ASN A 189 -12.14 -0.33 -14.79
C ASN A 189 -13.29 0.00 -13.83
N LYS A 190 -13.28 -0.57 -12.62
CA LYS A 190 -14.28 -0.24 -11.57
C LYS A 190 -14.25 1.23 -11.15
N ALA A 191 -13.07 1.80 -10.95
CA ALA A 191 -12.92 3.20 -10.59
C ALA A 191 -13.42 4.13 -11.71
N PHE A 192 -13.14 3.76 -12.96
CA PHE A 192 -13.58 4.53 -14.12
C PHE A 192 -15.11 4.50 -14.28
N GLU A 193 -15.75 3.33 -14.09
CA GLU A 193 -17.22 3.22 -14.11
C GLU A 193 -17.85 4.00 -12.93
N PHE A 194 -17.28 3.94 -11.75
CA PHE A 194 -17.75 4.73 -10.60
C PHE A 194 -17.75 6.24 -10.90
N LEU A 195 -16.70 6.75 -11.54
CA LEU A 195 -16.61 8.17 -11.91
C LEU A 195 -17.61 8.57 -13.01
N LYS A 196 -18.01 7.66 -13.89
CA LYS A 196 -19.07 7.91 -14.88
C LYS A 196 -20.45 8.05 -14.25
N GLN A 197 -20.69 7.34 -13.15
CA GLN A 197 -21.98 7.37 -12.43
C GLN A 197 -22.17 8.61 -11.57
N GLN A 198 -21.10 9.35 -11.28
CA GLN A 198 -21.16 10.59 -10.47
C GLN A 198 -21.43 11.85 -11.29
N LYS A 199 -21.53 11.74 -12.63
CA LYS A 199 -21.88 12.83 -13.54
C LYS A 199 -23.36 12.83 -13.84
#